data_d9b49462214bd7d44b3ebdc634aa7e4a
#
_entry.id   d9b49462214bd7d44b3ebdc634aa7e4a
#
_cell.length_a   1.000
_cell.length_b   1.000
_cell.length_c   1.000
_cell.angle_alpha   90.00
_cell.angle_beta   90.00
_cell.angle_gamma   90.00
#
_symmetry.space_group_name_H-M   'P 1'
#
loop_
_entity.id
_entity.type
_entity.pdbx_description
1 polymer ?
#
loop_
_entity_poly.entity_id
_entity_poly.type
_entity_poly.pdbx_seq_one_letter_code
_entity_poly.pdbx_strand_id
1 'polypeptide(L)'
;MTDTQIAGAPSAGAVVSKGGRKKKKDREASLWSDAIDDLRRNPVFLIGAFLVLCLLVISAVPQWFTDGSPFDSTACVLQDSLKTPSAEHWFGYDIQGCDVYTRTVWAARNSVIVGIVTTTLVTVIGGALGLLAGWTGGIVDSILSRFTEIFFAIPLLLGGMLIMSALPGNAWTVSLVLAILGWPQIFRIMRSSVLQNKNNDYVVAARALGAGTLRITLRHILPNAIAPVIVVGAISLGVYISAEAALSYLGIGVQPPEISWGLMVSDASVRWLQAPHVLLFPAVALSITVLAFIMVGDAVRDALDPKLR
;
A
#
# COMPACT_ATOMS: atom_id res chain seq x y z
N MET A 1 49.28 -32.54 56.33
CA MET A 1 50.50 -31.78 56.02
C MET A 1 50.09 -30.80 54.95
N THR A 2 50.04 -29.64 55.12
CA THR A 2 50.45 -28.44 55.81
C THR A 2 49.57 -27.33 55.18
N ASP A 3 48.77 -26.63 55.98
CA ASP A 3 48.98 -25.25 56.45
C ASP A 3 49.43 -24.27 55.39
N THR A 4 48.85 -23.14 55.16
CA THR A 4 48.69 -21.91 55.95
C THR A 4 48.47 -20.82 54.84
N GLN A 5 47.82 -19.78 54.88
CA GLN A 5 47.59 -18.69 55.78
C GLN A 5 46.70 -17.60 55.15
N ILE A 6 46.03 -16.97 56.00
CA ILE A 6 45.21 -15.77 55.87
C ILE A 6 46.14 -14.53 55.74
N ALA A 7 45.77 -13.60 54.87
CA ALA A 7 46.01 -12.16 55.01
C ALA A 7 45.30 -11.47 53.83
N GLY A 8 44.44 -10.50 53.93
CA GLY A 8 44.38 -9.33 54.73
C GLY A 8 43.72 -8.31 53.75
N ALA A 9 42.53 -7.78 54.05
CA ALA A 9 41.93 -6.68 53.36
C ALA A 9 42.72 -5.36 53.49
N PRO A 10 42.55 -4.44 52.56
CA PRO A 10 42.16 -3.10 52.98
C PRO A 10 40.93 -2.56 52.30
N SER A 11 40.10 -1.98 53.12
CA SER A 11 39.00 -1.09 52.80
C SER A 11 39.49 0.18 52.10
N ALA A 12 38.88 0.56 50.99
CA ALA A 12 38.99 1.92 50.49
C ALA A 12 37.70 2.37 49.84
N GLY A 13 36.99 3.28 50.48
CA GLY A 13 36.43 4.46 49.94
C GLY A 13 35.31 4.32 48.92
N ALA A 14 34.09 4.30 49.40
CA ALA A 14 32.88 4.59 48.59
C ALA A 14 32.93 6.05 48.10
N VAL A 15 33.15 6.25 46.81
CA VAL A 15 32.79 7.51 46.13
C VAL A 15 31.39 7.35 45.57
N VAL A 16 30.41 7.86 46.32
CA VAL A 16 29.01 7.98 45.86
C VAL A 16 28.96 9.12 44.83
N SER A 17 29.04 8.78 43.54
CA SER A 17 28.69 9.70 42.48
C SER A 17 27.16 9.78 42.38
N LYS A 18 26.60 10.84 42.97
CA LYS A 18 25.22 11.27 42.73
C LYS A 18 25.08 11.83 41.32
N GLY A 19 25.06 10.97 40.31
CA GLY A 19 24.57 11.31 38.96
C GLY A 19 23.06 11.09 38.93
N GLY A 20 22.30 12.14 39.09
CA GLY A 20 20.85 12.12 38.96
C GLY A 20 20.44 11.77 37.52
N ARG A 21 20.37 10.50 37.20
CA ARG A 21 19.64 10.01 36.01
C ARG A 21 18.16 10.27 36.28
N LYS A 22 17.61 11.32 35.67
CA LYS A 22 16.15 11.49 35.53
C LYS A 22 15.62 10.16 34.99
N LYS A 23 14.90 9.38 35.80
CA LYS A 23 14.11 8.24 35.38
C LYS A 23 13.14 8.78 34.29
N LYS A 24 13.43 8.50 33.01
CA LYS A 24 12.40 8.50 31.99
C LYS A 24 11.31 7.59 32.53
N LYS A 25 10.13 8.16 32.74
CA LYS A 25 8.92 7.44 33.09
C LYS A 25 8.82 6.30 32.06
N ASP A 26 8.93 5.05 32.50
CA ASP A 26 8.65 3.88 31.68
C ASP A 26 7.16 3.96 31.30
N ARG A 27 6.87 4.64 30.18
CA ARG A 27 5.64 4.44 29.46
C ARG A 27 5.75 3.02 28.91
N GLU A 28 4.81 2.15 29.26
CA GLU A 28 4.60 0.92 28.52
C GLU A 28 4.50 1.32 27.05
N ALA A 29 5.59 1.08 26.32
CA ALA A 29 5.71 1.48 24.93
C ALA A 29 4.74 0.62 24.14
N SER A 30 3.65 1.24 23.69
CA SER A 30 2.75 0.61 22.74
C SER A 30 3.47 0.50 21.41
N LEU A 31 3.50 -0.69 20.77
CA LEU A 31 4.07 -0.92 19.44
C LEU A 31 3.70 0.17 18.44
N TRP A 32 2.48 0.65 18.51
CA TRP A 32 1.94 1.71 17.64
C TRP A 32 2.48 3.10 17.95
N SER A 33 2.70 3.43 19.25
CA SER A 33 3.26 4.73 19.65
C SER A 33 4.70 4.87 19.17
N ASP A 34 5.48 3.83 19.35
CA ASP A 34 6.90 3.83 18.95
C ASP A 34 7.04 3.84 17.43
N ALA A 35 6.19 3.06 16.72
CA ALA A 35 6.16 3.07 15.26
C ALA A 35 5.85 4.46 14.70
N ILE A 36 4.90 5.20 15.29
CA ILE A 36 4.57 6.56 14.87
C ILE A 36 5.73 7.52 15.13
N ASP A 37 6.42 7.39 16.26
CA ASP A 37 7.58 8.24 16.58
C ASP A 37 8.76 7.96 15.65
N ASP A 38 8.99 6.70 15.25
CA ASP A 38 10.01 6.32 14.28
C ASP A 38 9.67 6.83 12.87
N LEU A 39 8.41 6.68 12.43
CA LEU A 39 7.94 7.18 11.13
C LEU A 39 8.11 8.69 11.00
N ARG A 40 7.79 9.47 12.03
CA ARG A 40 7.93 10.93 12.01
C ARG A 40 9.38 11.40 11.86
N ARG A 41 10.36 10.56 12.14
CA ARG A 41 11.80 10.85 12.02
C ARG A 41 12.45 10.25 10.79
N ASN A 42 11.77 9.34 10.12
CA ASN A 42 12.29 8.67 8.93
C ASN A 42 12.15 9.57 7.69
N PRO A 43 13.26 10.03 7.07
CA PRO A 43 13.20 10.91 5.91
C PRO A 43 12.55 10.24 4.69
N VAL A 44 12.72 8.93 4.52
CA VAL A 44 12.09 8.17 3.42
C VAL A 44 10.57 8.20 3.56
N PHE A 45 10.07 8.00 4.79
CA PHE A 45 8.64 8.13 5.08
C PHE A 45 8.12 9.55 4.80
N LEU A 46 8.84 10.58 5.25
CA LEU A 46 8.40 11.96 5.08
C LEU A 46 8.32 12.35 3.60
N ILE A 47 9.32 11.99 2.80
CA ILE A 47 9.32 12.22 1.35
C ILE A 47 8.18 11.44 0.68
N GLY A 48 8.05 10.15 0.95
CA GLY A 48 6.98 9.32 0.40
C GLY A 48 5.59 9.82 0.79
N ALA A 49 5.39 10.16 2.06
CA ALA A 49 4.12 10.69 2.57
C ALA A 49 3.77 12.06 1.95
N PHE A 50 4.76 12.93 1.75
CA PHE A 50 4.56 14.20 1.05
C PHE A 50 4.12 13.97 -0.40
N LEU A 51 4.81 13.09 -1.14
CA LEU A 51 4.43 12.74 -2.51
C LEU A 51 3.03 12.13 -2.58
N VAL A 52 2.72 11.19 -1.69
CA VAL A 52 1.36 10.59 -1.59
C VAL A 52 0.32 11.66 -1.30
N LEU A 53 0.59 12.61 -0.37
CA LEU A 53 -0.34 13.69 -0.06
C LEU A 53 -0.58 14.58 -1.29
N CYS A 54 0.47 14.99 -1.99
CA CYS A 54 0.34 15.76 -3.24
C CYS A 54 -0.52 15.01 -4.27
N LEU A 55 -0.26 13.70 -4.46
CA LEU A 55 -1.01 12.86 -5.39
C LEU A 55 -2.49 12.73 -4.99
N LEU A 56 -2.78 12.58 -3.71
CA LEU A 56 -4.16 12.54 -3.20
C LEU A 56 -4.89 13.86 -3.43
N VAL A 57 -4.22 15.00 -3.23
CA VAL A 57 -4.80 16.32 -3.51
C VAL A 57 -5.06 16.48 -5.01
N ILE A 58 -4.09 16.16 -5.86
CA ILE A 58 -4.24 16.21 -7.32
C ILE A 58 -5.40 15.32 -7.79
N SER A 59 -5.49 14.09 -7.27
CA SER A 59 -6.55 13.16 -7.67
C SER A 59 -7.94 13.55 -7.17
N ALA A 60 -8.02 14.21 -6.01
CA ALA A 60 -9.29 14.65 -5.43
C ALA A 60 -9.86 15.90 -6.12
N VAL A 61 -9.00 16.87 -6.41
CA VAL A 61 -9.39 18.19 -6.95
C VAL A 61 -8.52 18.58 -8.16
N PRO A 62 -8.55 17.78 -9.26
CA PRO A 62 -7.73 18.05 -10.46
C PRO A 62 -7.99 19.43 -11.08
N GLN A 63 -9.22 19.92 -10.94
CA GLN A 63 -9.65 21.25 -11.43
C GLN A 63 -8.90 22.43 -10.79
N TRP A 64 -8.17 22.24 -9.69
CA TRP A 64 -7.33 23.30 -9.11
C TRP A 64 -5.98 23.44 -9.82
N PHE A 65 -5.61 22.45 -10.59
CA PHE A 65 -4.32 22.36 -11.27
C PHE A 65 -4.43 22.54 -12.78
N THR A 66 -5.64 22.59 -13.32
CA THR A 66 -5.87 22.69 -14.76
C THR A 66 -7.02 23.65 -15.06
N ASP A 67 -6.88 24.45 -16.13
CA ASP A 67 -7.89 25.43 -16.54
C ASP A 67 -9.03 24.79 -17.34
N GLY A 68 -8.94 23.48 -17.66
CA GLY A 68 -9.92 22.77 -18.50
C GLY A 68 -10.24 21.38 -18.00
N SER A 69 -11.24 20.77 -18.61
CA SER A 69 -11.60 19.37 -18.41
C SER A 69 -11.14 18.53 -19.61
N PRO A 70 -10.51 17.36 -19.40
CA PRO A 70 -10.14 16.46 -20.49
C PRO A 70 -11.35 15.83 -21.18
N PHE A 71 -12.54 16.02 -20.62
CA PHE A 71 -13.81 15.53 -21.18
C PHE A 71 -14.50 16.56 -22.08
N ASP A 72 -13.93 17.76 -22.19
CA ASP A 72 -14.42 18.77 -23.12
C ASP A 72 -13.87 18.47 -24.52
N SER A 73 -14.75 17.99 -25.40
CA SER A 73 -14.39 17.66 -26.76
C SER A 73 -13.99 18.90 -27.61
N THR A 74 -14.30 20.10 -27.13
CA THR A 74 -13.92 21.37 -27.80
C THR A 74 -12.50 21.78 -27.46
N ALA A 75 -11.94 21.27 -26.37
CA ALA A 75 -10.56 21.54 -25.93
C ALA A 75 -9.50 20.74 -26.72
N CYS A 76 -9.91 19.72 -27.48
CA CYS A 76 -9.03 18.92 -28.29
C CYS A 76 -9.11 19.34 -29.76
N VAL A 77 -8.04 20.00 -30.25
CA VAL A 77 -7.98 20.52 -31.62
C VAL A 77 -6.99 19.67 -32.41
N LEU A 78 -7.50 18.93 -33.41
CA LEU A 78 -6.69 18.00 -34.20
C LEU A 78 -5.51 18.68 -34.93
N GLN A 79 -5.60 19.98 -35.21
CA GLN A 79 -4.51 20.77 -35.79
C GLN A 79 -3.30 20.90 -34.86
N ASP A 80 -3.51 20.68 -33.54
CA ASP A 80 -2.46 20.76 -32.53
C ASP A 80 -1.88 19.37 -32.21
N SER A 81 -2.31 18.32 -32.94
CA SER A 81 -1.84 16.95 -32.76
C SER A 81 -0.33 16.85 -32.72
N LEU A 82 0.19 16.22 -31.65
CA LEU A 82 1.61 15.94 -31.40
C LEU A 82 2.51 17.17 -31.33
N LYS A 83 1.97 18.39 -31.15
CA LYS A 83 2.79 19.58 -30.94
C LYS A 83 3.63 19.42 -29.65
N THR A 84 4.87 19.88 -29.73
CA THR A 84 5.86 19.82 -28.66
C THR A 84 5.49 20.73 -27.49
N PRO A 85 6.05 20.48 -26.29
CA PRO A 85 5.88 21.35 -25.13
C PRO A 85 6.18 22.81 -25.43
N SER A 86 5.36 23.71 -24.85
CA SER A 86 5.46 25.16 -25.00
C SER A 86 5.23 25.85 -23.65
N ALA A 87 5.41 27.19 -23.58
CA ALA A 87 5.17 27.96 -22.36
C ALA A 87 3.69 27.94 -21.92
N GLU A 88 2.76 27.79 -22.84
CA GLU A 88 1.32 27.73 -22.58
C GLU A 88 0.86 26.29 -22.32
N HIS A 89 1.49 25.29 -22.95
CA HIS A 89 1.18 23.85 -22.82
C HIS A 89 2.43 23.07 -22.45
N TRP A 90 2.68 22.97 -21.15
CA TRP A 90 3.93 22.47 -20.56
C TRP A 90 4.31 21.06 -21.00
N PHE A 91 3.32 20.19 -21.25
CA PHE A 91 3.56 18.80 -21.66
C PHE A 91 3.25 18.58 -23.17
N GLY A 92 2.88 19.63 -23.91
CA GLY A 92 2.50 19.55 -25.32
C GLY A 92 1.14 18.85 -25.50
N TYR A 93 0.90 18.39 -26.72
CA TYR A 93 -0.37 17.82 -27.15
C TYR A 93 -0.24 16.35 -27.54
N ASP A 94 -1.29 15.59 -27.29
CA ASP A 94 -1.39 14.19 -27.69
C ASP A 94 -1.80 14.02 -29.17
N ILE A 95 -2.05 12.75 -29.56
CA ILE A 95 -2.45 12.41 -30.93
C ILE A 95 -3.81 13.01 -31.34
N GLN A 96 -4.67 13.29 -30.39
CA GLN A 96 -6.00 13.89 -30.61
C GLN A 96 -5.94 15.43 -30.55
N GLY A 97 -4.77 16.01 -30.27
CA GLY A 97 -4.60 17.45 -30.05
C GLY A 97 -5.18 17.91 -28.71
N CYS A 98 -5.19 17.04 -27.71
CA CYS A 98 -5.57 17.36 -26.35
C CYS A 98 -4.33 17.67 -25.52
N ASP A 99 -4.44 18.61 -24.57
CA ASP A 99 -3.35 18.96 -23.67
C ASP A 99 -2.94 17.79 -22.76
N VAL A 100 -1.68 17.35 -22.88
CA VAL A 100 -1.14 16.21 -22.13
C VAL A 100 -1.04 16.49 -20.63
N TYR A 101 -0.77 17.76 -20.23
CA TYR A 101 -0.71 18.14 -18.82
C TYR A 101 -2.07 17.93 -18.15
N THR A 102 -3.11 18.53 -18.72
CA THR A 102 -4.49 18.39 -18.23
C THR A 102 -4.90 16.92 -18.14
N ARG A 103 -4.67 16.14 -19.18
CA ARG A 103 -4.98 14.71 -19.18
C ARG A 103 -4.19 13.95 -18.12
N THR A 104 -2.90 14.23 -17.91
CA THR A 104 -2.05 13.56 -16.92
C THR A 104 -2.53 13.85 -15.49
N VAL A 105 -2.92 15.10 -15.20
CA VAL A 105 -3.47 15.51 -13.90
C VAL A 105 -4.80 14.80 -13.62
N TRP A 106 -5.71 14.78 -14.56
CA TRP A 106 -7.03 14.13 -14.40
C TRP A 106 -6.92 12.61 -14.35
N ALA A 107 -5.98 12.01 -15.08
CA ALA A 107 -5.73 10.56 -15.06
C ALA A 107 -5.32 10.05 -13.68
N ALA A 108 -4.67 10.90 -12.87
CA ALA A 108 -4.31 10.59 -11.49
C ALA A 108 -5.50 10.07 -10.69
N ARG A 109 -6.69 10.66 -10.93
CA ARG A 109 -7.90 10.30 -10.19
C ARG A 109 -8.26 8.84 -10.34
N ASN A 110 -8.37 8.34 -11.57
CA ASN A 110 -8.76 6.94 -11.82
C ASN A 110 -7.67 5.96 -11.37
N SER A 111 -6.39 6.24 -11.67
CA SER A 111 -5.29 5.36 -11.26
C SER A 111 -5.18 5.27 -9.72
N VAL A 112 -5.35 6.39 -9.00
CA VAL A 112 -5.33 6.39 -7.52
C VAL A 112 -6.57 5.73 -6.93
N ILE A 113 -7.77 5.96 -7.50
CA ILE A 113 -9.01 5.28 -7.07
C ILE A 113 -8.83 3.77 -7.17
N VAL A 114 -8.33 3.25 -8.30
CA VAL A 114 -8.12 1.81 -8.45
C VAL A 114 -7.18 1.27 -7.39
N GLY A 115 -6.04 1.94 -7.15
CA GLY A 115 -5.11 1.52 -6.10
C GLY A 115 -5.76 1.46 -4.71
N ILE A 116 -6.43 2.53 -4.30
CA ILE A 116 -7.04 2.64 -2.96
C ILE A 116 -8.20 1.66 -2.79
N VAL A 117 -9.13 1.63 -3.75
CA VAL A 117 -10.33 0.77 -3.66
C VAL A 117 -9.93 -0.69 -3.67
N THR A 118 -9.07 -1.11 -4.59
CA THR A 118 -8.57 -2.49 -4.66
C THR A 118 -7.89 -2.89 -3.36
N THR A 119 -6.94 -2.09 -2.88
CA THR A 119 -6.19 -2.40 -1.64
C THR A 119 -7.12 -2.47 -0.44
N THR A 120 -8.09 -1.56 -0.33
CA THR A 120 -9.06 -1.58 0.76
C THR A 120 -9.90 -2.85 0.72
N LEU A 121 -10.47 -3.20 -0.43
CA LEU A 121 -11.26 -4.42 -0.59
C LEU A 121 -10.46 -5.68 -0.29
N VAL A 122 -9.26 -5.79 -0.84
CA VAL A 122 -8.35 -6.93 -0.60
C VAL A 122 -8.00 -7.05 0.87
N THR A 123 -7.70 -5.93 1.54
CA THR A 123 -7.34 -5.91 2.95
C THR A 123 -8.53 -6.28 3.84
N VAL A 124 -9.70 -5.74 3.57
CA VAL A 124 -10.92 -6.03 4.34
C VAL A 124 -11.37 -7.49 4.13
N ILE A 125 -11.50 -7.94 2.88
CA ILE A 125 -11.98 -9.28 2.57
C ILE A 125 -10.95 -10.33 3.01
N GLY A 126 -9.70 -10.19 2.57
CA GLY A 126 -8.62 -11.12 2.90
C GLY A 126 -8.33 -11.13 4.41
N GLY A 127 -8.33 -9.95 5.04
CA GLY A 127 -8.13 -9.81 6.49
C GLY A 127 -9.25 -10.47 7.29
N ALA A 128 -10.50 -10.23 6.95
CA ALA A 128 -11.65 -10.83 7.63
C ALA A 128 -11.67 -12.37 7.49
N LEU A 129 -11.50 -12.88 6.27
CA LEU A 129 -11.47 -14.31 6.01
C LEU A 129 -10.25 -14.99 6.64
N GLY A 130 -9.07 -14.34 6.61
CA GLY A 130 -7.84 -14.83 7.24
C GLY A 130 -7.94 -14.87 8.76
N LEU A 131 -8.56 -13.84 9.38
CA LEU A 131 -8.85 -13.79 10.81
C LEU A 131 -9.79 -14.92 11.21
N LEU A 132 -10.87 -15.13 10.44
CA LEU A 132 -11.83 -16.19 10.68
C LEU A 132 -11.15 -17.56 10.60
N ALA A 133 -10.42 -17.86 9.53
CA ALA A 133 -9.74 -19.13 9.33
C ALA A 133 -8.70 -19.42 10.42
N GLY A 134 -7.82 -18.45 10.72
CA GLY A 134 -6.78 -18.59 11.74
C GLY A 134 -7.33 -18.78 13.14
N TRP A 135 -8.44 -18.11 13.46
CA TRP A 135 -9.09 -18.25 14.77
C TRP A 135 -9.83 -19.56 14.93
N THR A 136 -10.73 -19.90 14.00
CA THR A 136 -11.59 -21.11 14.12
C THR A 136 -10.78 -22.39 13.92
N GLY A 137 -9.87 -22.41 12.95
CA GLY A 137 -9.12 -23.63 12.60
C GLY A 137 -10.02 -24.72 11.99
N GLY A 138 -9.54 -25.96 12.00
CA GLY A 138 -10.32 -27.15 11.60
C GLY A 138 -10.85 -27.09 10.17
N ILE A 139 -12.13 -27.45 9.99
CA ILE A 139 -12.78 -27.55 8.66
C ILE A 139 -12.89 -26.19 7.99
N VAL A 140 -13.23 -25.12 8.73
CA VAL A 140 -13.37 -23.77 8.18
C VAL A 140 -12.04 -23.29 7.61
N ASP A 141 -10.96 -23.47 8.34
CA ASP A 141 -9.62 -23.15 7.90
C ASP A 141 -9.22 -23.94 6.65
N SER A 142 -9.49 -25.24 6.64
CA SER A 142 -9.19 -26.13 5.51
C SER A 142 -9.94 -25.71 4.24
N ILE A 143 -11.24 -25.42 4.33
CA ILE A 143 -12.06 -25.01 3.19
C ILE A 143 -11.57 -23.67 2.63
N LEU A 144 -11.40 -22.64 3.50
CA LEU A 144 -10.96 -21.32 3.06
C LEU A 144 -9.55 -21.35 2.48
N SER A 145 -8.64 -22.16 3.04
CA SER A 145 -7.30 -22.33 2.51
C SER A 145 -7.30 -23.01 1.12
N ARG A 146 -8.11 -24.04 0.91
CA ARG A 146 -8.26 -24.69 -0.41
C ARG A 146 -8.87 -23.74 -1.43
N PHE A 147 -9.90 -22.99 -1.03
CA PHE A 147 -10.48 -21.96 -1.90
C PHE A 147 -9.44 -20.92 -2.31
N THR A 148 -8.61 -20.47 -1.39
CA THR A 148 -7.51 -19.52 -1.65
C THR A 148 -6.50 -20.08 -2.67
N GLU A 149 -6.19 -21.38 -2.62
CA GLU A 149 -5.25 -22.04 -3.56
C GLU A 149 -5.74 -21.94 -5.01
N ILE A 150 -7.06 -22.00 -5.25
CA ILE A 150 -7.64 -21.86 -6.60
C ILE A 150 -7.31 -20.49 -7.18
N PHE A 151 -7.43 -19.41 -6.39
CA PHE A 151 -7.12 -18.07 -6.85
C PHE A 151 -5.63 -17.85 -7.09
N PHE A 152 -4.76 -18.49 -6.28
CA PHE A 152 -3.32 -18.41 -6.49
C PHE A 152 -2.84 -19.09 -7.78
N ALA A 153 -3.58 -20.06 -8.29
CA ALA A 153 -3.27 -20.69 -9.56
C ALA A 153 -3.52 -19.76 -10.77
N ILE A 154 -4.30 -18.68 -10.59
CA ILE A 154 -4.65 -17.73 -11.64
C ILE A 154 -3.64 -16.56 -11.60
N PRO A 155 -2.78 -16.37 -12.62
CA PRO A 155 -1.94 -15.19 -12.71
C PRO A 155 -2.77 -13.92 -12.75
N LEU A 156 -2.47 -12.94 -11.87
CA LEU A 156 -3.27 -11.74 -11.65
C LEU A 156 -3.65 -11.02 -12.94
N LEU A 157 -2.67 -10.75 -13.81
CA LEU A 157 -2.91 -10.03 -15.05
C LEU A 157 -3.75 -10.86 -16.04
N LEU A 158 -3.44 -12.15 -16.21
CA LEU A 158 -4.19 -13.02 -17.11
C LEU A 158 -5.64 -13.20 -16.67
N GLY A 159 -5.85 -13.46 -15.37
CA GLY A 159 -7.19 -13.53 -14.79
C GLY A 159 -7.94 -12.19 -14.92
N GLY A 160 -7.25 -11.09 -14.68
CA GLY A 160 -7.77 -9.73 -14.87
C GLY A 160 -8.22 -9.48 -16.31
N MET A 161 -7.36 -9.80 -17.28
CA MET A 161 -7.67 -9.69 -18.70
C MET A 161 -8.91 -10.51 -19.09
N LEU A 162 -8.98 -11.75 -18.65
CA LEU A 162 -10.10 -12.64 -18.96
C LEU A 162 -11.43 -12.10 -18.42
N ILE A 163 -11.44 -11.66 -17.17
CA ILE A 163 -12.67 -11.15 -16.55
C ILE A 163 -13.06 -9.79 -17.14
N MET A 164 -12.08 -8.89 -17.33
CA MET A 164 -12.33 -7.56 -17.89
C MET A 164 -12.80 -7.58 -19.33
N SER A 165 -12.45 -8.61 -20.13
CA SER A 165 -12.92 -8.75 -21.51
C SER A 165 -14.45 -8.86 -21.63
N ALA A 166 -15.14 -9.22 -20.56
CA ALA A 166 -16.60 -9.36 -20.50
C ALA A 166 -17.29 -8.22 -19.72
N LEU A 167 -16.53 -7.25 -19.19
CA LEU A 167 -17.05 -6.20 -18.32
C LEU A 167 -16.71 -4.80 -18.85
N PRO A 168 -17.46 -3.75 -18.47
CA PRO A 168 -17.15 -2.39 -18.88
C PRO A 168 -15.82 -1.92 -18.27
N GLY A 169 -14.98 -1.25 -19.09
CA GLY A 169 -13.66 -0.76 -18.72
C GLY A 169 -13.71 0.56 -17.96
N ASN A 170 -14.07 0.53 -16.68
CA ASN A 170 -14.05 1.69 -15.80
C ASN A 170 -13.25 1.41 -14.52
N ALA A 171 -12.86 2.47 -13.80
CA ALA A 171 -12.02 2.35 -12.61
C ALA A 171 -12.62 1.43 -11.54
N TRP A 172 -13.93 1.44 -11.33
CA TRP A 172 -14.62 0.60 -10.36
C TRP A 172 -14.58 -0.89 -10.72
N THR A 173 -14.85 -1.19 -11.97
CA THR A 173 -14.81 -2.59 -12.47
C THR A 173 -13.40 -3.16 -12.36
N VAL A 174 -12.39 -2.40 -12.79
CA VAL A 174 -10.97 -2.80 -12.64
C VAL A 174 -10.64 -3.06 -11.17
N SER A 175 -11.07 -2.16 -10.27
CA SER A 175 -10.84 -2.32 -8.83
C SER A 175 -11.44 -3.60 -8.27
N LEU A 176 -12.68 -3.91 -8.64
CA LEU A 176 -13.38 -5.12 -8.20
C LEU A 176 -12.71 -6.39 -8.72
N VAL A 177 -12.34 -6.41 -9.99
CA VAL A 177 -11.67 -7.56 -10.62
C VAL A 177 -10.31 -7.83 -9.97
N LEU A 178 -9.50 -6.79 -9.77
CA LEU A 178 -8.22 -6.92 -9.08
C LEU A 178 -8.41 -7.33 -7.62
N ALA A 179 -9.47 -6.87 -6.95
CA ALA A 179 -9.76 -7.27 -5.58
C ALA A 179 -10.19 -8.75 -5.47
N ILE A 180 -11.02 -9.23 -6.40
CA ILE A 180 -11.43 -10.66 -6.48
C ILE A 180 -10.22 -11.58 -6.67
N LEU A 181 -9.21 -11.15 -7.40
CA LEU A 181 -8.01 -11.94 -7.64
C LEU A 181 -6.93 -11.72 -6.56
N GLY A 182 -6.90 -10.56 -5.90
CA GLY A 182 -5.81 -10.15 -5.00
C GLY A 182 -5.97 -10.51 -3.52
N TRP A 183 -7.20 -10.73 -3.03
CA TRP A 183 -7.48 -10.98 -1.60
C TRP A 183 -6.74 -12.19 -0.99
N PRO A 184 -6.36 -13.24 -1.75
CA PRO A 184 -5.71 -14.41 -1.18
C PRO A 184 -4.37 -14.13 -0.50
N GLN A 185 -3.61 -13.16 -0.99
CA GLN A 185 -2.34 -12.78 -0.40
C GLN A 185 -2.53 -12.28 1.03
N ILE A 186 -3.46 -11.35 1.24
CA ILE A 186 -3.77 -10.79 2.57
C ILE A 186 -4.38 -11.87 3.48
N PHE A 187 -5.22 -12.75 2.94
CA PHE A 187 -5.76 -13.90 3.67
C PHE A 187 -4.64 -14.75 4.31
N ARG A 188 -3.64 -15.13 3.54
CA ARG A 188 -2.52 -15.95 4.06
C ARG A 188 -1.75 -15.24 5.16
N ILE A 189 -1.49 -13.94 4.99
CA ILE A 189 -0.74 -13.14 5.95
C ILE A 189 -1.53 -13.01 7.26
N MET A 190 -2.80 -12.63 7.18
CA MET A 190 -3.65 -12.50 8.38
C MET A 190 -3.79 -13.85 9.08
N ARG A 191 -4.09 -14.92 8.35
CA ARG A 191 -4.21 -16.28 8.91
C ARG A 191 -2.94 -16.70 9.64
N SER A 192 -1.77 -16.52 9.02
CA SER A 192 -0.48 -16.86 9.65
C SER A 192 -0.24 -16.04 10.91
N SER A 193 -0.50 -14.73 10.87
CA SER A 193 -0.36 -13.84 12.01
C SER A 193 -1.30 -14.21 13.16
N VAL A 194 -2.54 -14.57 12.86
CA VAL A 194 -3.52 -15.03 13.86
C VAL A 194 -3.07 -16.33 14.50
N LEU A 195 -2.59 -17.31 13.73
CA LEU A 195 -2.10 -18.58 14.25
C LEU A 195 -0.91 -18.39 15.20
N GLN A 196 0.00 -17.45 14.90
CA GLN A 196 1.13 -17.11 15.77
C GLN A 196 0.66 -16.47 17.07
N ASN A 197 -0.29 -15.53 17.01
CA ASN A 197 -0.77 -14.81 18.18
C ASN A 197 -1.74 -15.60 19.07
N LYS A 198 -2.45 -16.58 18.52
CA LYS A 198 -3.51 -17.36 19.18
C LYS A 198 -3.04 -18.10 20.43
N ASN A 199 -1.78 -18.51 20.46
CA ASN A 199 -1.18 -19.33 21.52
C ASN A 199 -0.32 -18.53 22.50
N ASN A 200 -0.29 -17.21 22.39
CA ASN A 200 0.48 -16.37 23.28
C ASN A 200 -0.15 -16.32 24.69
N ASP A 201 0.69 -16.14 25.72
CA ASP A 201 0.30 -16.16 27.15
C ASP A 201 -0.83 -15.18 27.49
N TYR A 202 -0.84 -14.00 26.89
CA TYR A 202 -1.90 -13.02 27.12
C TYR A 202 -3.27 -13.48 26.62
N VAL A 203 -3.32 -14.32 25.58
CA VAL A 203 -4.58 -14.94 25.08
C VAL A 203 -5.03 -16.04 26.03
N VAL A 204 -4.10 -16.85 26.51
CA VAL A 204 -4.37 -17.91 27.48
C VAL A 204 -4.90 -17.30 28.78
N ALA A 205 -4.24 -16.25 29.28
CA ALA A 205 -4.70 -15.53 30.48
C ALA A 205 -6.08 -14.91 30.33
N ALA A 206 -6.36 -14.26 29.17
CA ALA A 206 -7.67 -13.69 28.90
C ALA A 206 -8.78 -14.78 28.88
N ARG A 207 -8.45 -15.96 28.35
CA ARG A 207 -9.37 -17.11 28.34
C ARG A 207 -9.60 -17.65 29.75
N ALA A 208 -8.57 -17.78 30.58
CA ALA A 208 -8.67 -18.19 31.97
C ALA A 208 -9.52 -17.24 32.83
N LEU A 209 -9.52 -15.95 32.49
CA LEU A 209 -10.35 -14.91 33.12
C LEU A 209 -11.80 -14.90 32.58
N GLY A 210 -12.19 -15.87 31.73
CA GLY A 210 -13.57 -15.99 31.23
C GLY A 210 -13.91 -15.07 30.06
N ALA A 211 -12.92 -14.48 29.38
CA ALA A 211 -13.19 -13.66 28.20
C ALA A 211 -13.78 -14.49 27.06
N GLY A 212 -14.90 -14.02 26.50
CA GLY A 212 -15.55 -14.69 25.36
C GLY A 212 -14.74 -14.58 24.06
N THR A 213 -14.98 -15.50 23.15
CA THR A 213 -14.27 -15.64 21.85
C THR A 213 -14.17 -14.32 21.09
N LEU A 214 -15.28 -13.61 20.90
CA LEU A 214 -15.30 -12.37 20.14
C LEU A 214 -14.44 -11.27 20.81
N ARG A 215 -14.48 -11.19 22.15
CA ARG A 215 -13.65 -10.25 22.91
C ARG A 215 -12.17 -10.56 22.75
N ILE A 216 -11.78 -11.84 22.83
CA ILE A 216 -10.39 -12.28 22.65
C ILE A 216 -9.93 -11.93 21.22
N THR A 217 -10.73 -12.26 20.21
CA THR A 217 -10.38 -12.04 18.81
C THR A 217 -10.21 -10.56 18.50
N LEU A 218 -11.19 -9.70 18.83
CA LEU A 218 -11.17 -8.29 18.45
C LEU A 218 -10.28 -7.43 19.34
N ARG A 219 -10.14 -7.76 20.63
CA ARG A 219 -9.43 -6.90 21.59
C ARG A 219 -7.99 -7.35 21.86
N HIS A 220 -7.69 -8.62 21.66
CA HIS A 220 -6.36 -9.16 21.99
C HIS A 220 -5.60 -9.68 20.75
N ILE A 221 -6.26 -10.38 19.81
CA ILE A 221 -5.59 -10.96 18.66
C ILE A 221 -5.50 -9.96 17.51
N LEU A 222 -6.60 -9.39 17.07
CA LEU A 222 -6.65 -8.51 15.90
C LEU A 222 -5.66 -7.34 15.99
N PRO A 223 -5.53 -6.59 17.11
CA PRO A 223 -4.60 -5.46 17.18
C PRO A 223 -3.12 -5.87 17.05
N ASN A 224 -2.77 -7.10 17.42
CA ASN A 224 -1.42 -7.63 17.30
C ASN A 224 -1.19 -8.35 15.95
N ALA A 225 -2.24 -8.95 15.39
CA ALA A 225 -2.15 -9.70 14.13
C ALA A 225 -2.25 -8.81 12.88
N ILE A 226 -2.76 -7.57 13.00
CA ILE A 226 -3.02 -6.69 11.86
C ILE A 226 -1.76 -6.01 11.31
N ALA A 227 -0.69 -5.88 12.11
CA ALA A 227 0.52 -5.16 11.71
C ALA A 227 1.11 -5.65 10.37
N PRO A 228 1.36 -6.96 10.15
CA PRO A 228 1.86 -7.44 8.85
C PRO A 228 0.88 -7.19 7.69
N VAL A 229 -0.42 -7.17 7.97
CA VAL A 229 -1.46 -6.89 6.96
C VAL A 229 -1.43 -5.44 6.51
N ILE A 230 -1.25 -4.50 7.45
CA ILE A 230 -1.11 -3.07 7.14
C ILE A 230 0.14 -2.82 6.29
N VAL A 231 1.27 -3.45 6.65
CA VAL A 231 2.53 -3.35 5.89
C VAL A 231 2.32 -3.80 4.44
N VAL A 232 1.80 -5.01 4.25
CA VAL A 232 1.61 -5.55 2.89
C VAL A 232 0.52 -4.78 2.16
N GLY A 233 -0.54 -4.34 2.84
CA GLY A 233 -1.56 -3.48 2.26
C GLY A 233 -0.98 -2.16 1.73
N ALA A 234 -0.11 -1.50 2.49
CA ALA A 234 0.54 -0.26 2.06
C ALA A 234 1.40 -0.45 0.80
N ILE A 235 2.20 -1.52 0.74
CA ILE A 235 3.00 -1.86 -0.46
C ILE A 235 2.09 -2.23 -1.64
N SER A 236 0.97 -2.91 -1.38
CA SER A 236 0.03 -3.36 -2.42
C SER A 236 -0.65 -2.21 -3.16
N LEU A 237 -0.74 -1.01 -2.59
CA LEU A 237 -1.23 0.19 -3.29
C LEU A 237 -0.46 0.42 -4.60
N GLY A 238 0.86 0.48 -4.53
CA GLY A 238 1.70 0.64 -5.72
C GLY A 238 1.58 -0.53 -6.71
N VAL A 239 1.46 -1.76 -6.20
CA VAL A 239 1.29 -2.97 -7.02
C VAL A 239 -0.03 -2.93 -7.81
N TYR A 240 -1.15 -2.54 -7.18
CA TYR A 240 -2.44 -2.48 -7.86
C TYR A 240 -2.57 -1.30 -8.83
N ILE A 241 -1.94 -0.16 -8.54
CA ILE A 241 -1.81 0.94 -9.52
C ILE A 241 -1.03 0.47 -10.74
N SER A 242 0.07 -0.27 -10.55
CA SER A 242 0.85 -0.84 -11.67
C SER A 242 0.07 -1.90 -12.44
N ALA A 243 -0.74 -2.71 -11.76
CA ALA A 243 -1.58 -3.73 -12.38
C ALA A 243 -2.72 -3.09 -13.22
N GLU A 244 -3.35 -2.02 -12.70
CA GLU A 244 -4.32 -1.22 -13.46
C GLU A 244 -3.66 -0.66 -14.73
N ALA A 245 -2.50 -0.02 -14.58
CA ALA A 245 -1.79 0.56 -15.70
C ALA A 245 -1.43 -0.49 -16.77
N ALA A 246 -1.03 -1.71 -16.35
CA ALA A 246 -0.75 -2.81 -17.25
C ALA A 246 -2.02 -3.28 -18.00
N LEU A 247 -3.15 -3.43 -17.31
CA LEU A 247 -4.42 -3.80 -17.92
C LEU A 247 -4.92 -2.72 -18.92
N SER A 248 -4.80 -1.44 -18.53
CA SER A 248 -5.18 -0.31 -19.39
C SER A 248 -4.24 -0.18 -20.59
N TYR A 249 -2.92 -0.40 -20.40
CA TYR A 249 -1.95 -0.45 -21.50
C TYR A 249 -2.27 -1.56 -22.52
N LEU A 250 -2.75 -2.70 -22.05
CA LEU A 250 -3.18 -3.82 -22.91
C LEU A 250 -4.57 -3.60 -23.55
N GLY A 251 -5.18 -2.43 -23.32
CA GLY A 251 -6.47 -2.07 -23.92
C GLY A 251 -7.69 -2.73 -23.26
N ILE A 252 -7.54 -3.29 -22.06
CA ILE A 252 -8.62 -4.04 -21.38
C ILE A 252 -8.95 -3.44 -20.00
N GLY A 253 -8.18 -2.46 -19.52
CA GLY A 253 -8.40 -1.77 -18.26
C GLY A 253 -9.44 -0.65 -18.36
N VAL A 254 -9.06 0.53 -17.87
CA VAL A 254 -9.86 1.76 -17.99
C VAL A 254 -9.95 2.15 -19.45
N GLN A 255 -11.17 2.47 -19.92
CA GLN A 255 -11.48 2.80 -21.30
C GLN A 255 -12.12 4.19 -21.41
N PRO A 256 -12.03 4.87 -22.56
CA PRO A 256 -12.75 6.10 -22.80
C PRO A 256 -14.27 5.95 -22.52
N PRO A 257 -14.94 6.98 -21.97
CA PRO A 257 -14.44 8.35 -21.77
C PRO A 257 -13.54 8.53 -20.54
N GLU A 258 -13.33 7.53 -19.68
CA GLU A 258 -12.43 7.63 -18.56
C GLU A 258 -10.97 7.67 -19.01
N ILE A 259 -10.10 8.26 -18.18
CA ILE A 259 -8.69 8.44 -18.48
C ILE A 259 -7.88 7.84 -17.32
N SER A 260 -6.82 7.08 -17.63
CA SER A 260 -5.81 6.64 -16.66
C SER A 260 -4.41 6.80 -17.23
N TRP A 261 -3.39 6.81 -16.40
CA TRP A 261 -2.01 6.87 -16.88
C TRP A 261 -1.66 5.67 -17.77
N GLY A 262 -2.17 4.47 -17.44
CA GLY A 262 -1.95 3.28 -18.25
C GLY A 262 -2.55 3.41 -19.65
N LEU A 263 -3.77 3.95 -19.78
CA LEU A 263 -4.41 4.24 -21.06
C LEU A 263 -3.61 5.28 -21.86
N MET A 264 -3.19 6.38 -21.23
CA MET A 264 -2.37 7.41 -21.89
C MET A 264 -1.05 6.84 -22.42
N VAL A 265 -0.38 5.98 -21.65
CA VAL A 265 0.87 5.31 -22.10
C VAL A 265 0.58 4.37 -23.28
N SER A 266 -0.55 3.67 -23.26
CA SER A 266 -0.99 2.81 -24.38
C SER A 266 -1.18 3.63 -25.67
N ASP A 267 -1.95 4.71 -25.60
CA ASP A 267 -2.24 5.59 -26.74
C ASP A 267 -0.94 6.20 -27.33
N ALA A 268 -0.02 6.59 -26.47
CA ALA A 268 1.25 7.21 -26.86
C ALA A 268 2.27 6.20 -27.42
N SER A 269 2.17 4.91 -27.08
CA SER A 269 3.16 3.88 -27.40
C SER A 269 3.42 3.71 -28.89
N VAL A 270 2.39 3.91 -29.72
CA VAL A 270 2.48 3.76 -31.19
C VAL A 270 3.32 4.85 -31.84
N ARG A 271 3.43 6.03 -31.20
CA ARG A 271 4.09 7.22 -31.77
C ARG A 271 5.19 7.79 -30.89
N TRP A 272 5.74 7.00 -29.99
CA TRP A 272 6.75 7.46 -29.03
C TRP A 272 8.01 8.03 -29.68
N LEU A 273 8.39 7.56 -30.89
CA LEU A 273 9.54 8.10 -31.64
C LEU A 273 9.26 9.51 -32.21
N GLN A 274 8.01 9.83 -32.49
CA GLN A 274 7.62 11.12 -33.07
C GLN A 274 7.36 12.18 -32.00
N ALA A 275 6.71 11.75 -30.90
CA ALA A 275 6.30 12.61 -29.80
C ALA A 275 6.56 11.94 -28.42
N PRO A 276 7.83 11.79 -28.01
CA PRO A 276 8.18 11.08 -26.78
C PRO A 276 7.56 11.71 -25.52
N HIS A 277 7.30 13.01 -25.53
CA HIS A 277 6.69 13.73 -24.42
C HIS A 277 5.30 13.20 -24.05
N VAL A 278 4.49 12.77 -25.03
CA VAL A 278 3.15 12.24 -24.79
C VAL A 278 3.17 10.97 -23.94
N LEU A 279 4.22 10.15 -24.08
CA LEU A 279 4.42 8.93 -23.30
C LEU A 279 5.15 9.22 -21.98
N LEU A 280 6.18 10.06 -22.03
CA LEU A 280 7.07 10.26 -20.88
C LEU A 280 6.36 10.86 -19.66
N PHE A 281 5.52 11.87 -19.85
CA PHE A 281 4.88 12.55 -18.73
C PHE A 281 3.92 11.64 -17.93
N PRO A 282 2.97 10.91 -18.53
CA PRO A 282 2.12 9.99 -17.78
C PRO A 282 2.92 8.80 -17.21
N ALA A 283 3.96 8.31 -17.91
CA ALA A 283 4.82 7.23 -17.41
C ALA A 283 5.63 7.67 -16.18
N VAL A 284 6.15 8.89 -16.17
CA VAL A 284 6.86 9.47 -15.01
C VAL A 284 5.89 9.68 -13.84
N ALA A 285 4.69 10.21 -14.10
CA ALA A 285 3.66 10.39 -13.07
C ALA A 285 3.29 9.04 -12.41
N LEU A 286 3.06 8.01 -13.21
CA LEU A 286 2.83 6.64 -12.75
C LEU A 286 4.00 6.13 -11.91
N SER A 287 5.24 6.28 -12.40
CA SER A 287 6.44 5.79 -11.73
C SER A 287 6.67 6.46 -10.38
N ILE A 288 6.51 7.79 -10.30
CA ILE A 288 6.61 8.55 -9.05
C ILE A 288 5.53 8.10 -8.07
N THR A 289 4.31 7.87 -8.55
CA THR A 289 3.19 7.41 -7.72
C THR A 289 3.49 6.04 -7.11
N VAL A 290 3.89 5.08 -7.92
CA VAL A 290 4.24 3.73 -7.46
C VAL A 290 5.40 3.78 -6.47
N LEU A 291 6.44 4.55 -6.77
CA LEU A 291 7.59 4.74 -5.88
C LEU A 291 7.17 5.34 -4.55
N ALA A 292 6.33 6.37 -4.56
CA ALA A 292 5.85 7.03 -3.33
C ALA A 292 5.12 6.05 -2.40
N PHE A 293 4.21 5.22 -2.95
CA PHE A 293 3.52 4.21 -2.16
C PHE A 293 4.44 3.10 -1.65
N ILE A 294 5.42 2.66 -2.43
CA ILE A 294 6.43 1.68 -1.99
C ILE A 294 7.27 2.28 -0.86
N MET A 295 7.76 3.52 -0.98
CA MET A 295 8.54 4.20 0.07
C MET A 295 7.76 4.28 1.39
N VAL A 296 6.48 4.66 1.34
CA VAL A 296 5.63 4.68 2.53
C VAL A 296 5.44 3.27 3.09
N GLY A 297 5.17 2.29 2.24
CA GLY A 297 4.97 0.90 2.66
C GLY A 297 6.20 0.29 3.32
N ASP A 298 7.38 0.49 2.76
CA ASP A 298 8.65 0.02 3.32
C ASP A 298 8.97 0.71 4.66
N ALA A 299 8.78 2.02 4.74
CA ALA A 299 8.99 2.74 6.00
C ALA A 299 8.02 2.27 7.11
N VAL A 300 6.75 2.00 6.77
CA VAL A 300 5.77 1.42 7.70
C VAL A 300 6.20 0.00 8.14
N ARG A 301 6.75 -0.79 7.22
CA ARG A 301 7.30 -2.11 7.52
C ARG A 301 8.43 -2.01 8.53
N ASP A 302 9.41 -1.15 8.29
CA ASP A 302 10.58 -0.98 9.17
C ASP A 302 10.16 -0.50 10.56
N ALA A 303 9.20 0.41 10.66
CA ALA A 303 8.68 0.93 11.92
C ALA A 303 7.90 -0.12 12.73
N LEU A 304 7.28 -1.10 12.07
CA LEU A 304 6.50 -2.17 12.71
C LEU A 304 7.29 -3.46 12.94
N ASP A 305 8.56 -3.55 12.48
CA ASP A 305 9.40 -4.74 12.68
C ASP A 305 10.03 -4.75 14.09
N PRO A 306 9.65 -5.72 14.95
CA PRO A 306 10.19 -5.80 16.32
C PRO A 306 11.68 -6.17 16.37
N LYS A 307 12.25 -6.69 15.27
CA LYS A 307 13.66 -7.15 15.24
C LYS A 307 14.66 -6.02 15.00
N LEU A 308 14.19 -4.87 14.59
CA LEU A 308 15.03 -3.68 14.38
C LEU A 308 15.15 -2.81 15.64
N ARG A 309 14.57 -3.25 16.75
CA ARG A 309 14.58 -2.63 18.07
C ARG A 309 15.38 -3.49 19.06
#